data_a74d9486d1431c1c61208cf1ca2e30d1
#
_entry.id   a74d9486d1431c1c61208cf1ca2e30d1
#
_cell.length_a   1.000
_cell.length_b   1.000
_cell.length_c   1.000
_cell.angle_alpha   90.00
_cell.angle_beta   90.00
_cell.angle_gamma   90.00
#
_symmetry.space_group_name_H-M   'P 1'
#
loop_
_entity.id
_entity.type
_entity.pdbx_description
1 polymer ?
#
loop_
_entity_poly.entity_id
_entity_poly.type
_entity_poly.pdbx_seq_one_letter_code
_entity_poly.pdbx_strand_id
1 'polypeptide(L)'
;GIMGDDSHRIVQSGGLNPDSAGVEPAPILIRRCQDNVIRLHILMFGGGPAIRAKTYRVFHKHNTQVVLDEIVNWATEGVTQLGCSPCTLAVGVGRSHFEATSMMLQAQVDGRYDFQSEMEQEITRRVNEANIGPLGLHGKTSVIATFMKVGPQRASGVRIVCVRPTCCFEPRIASVELE
;
A
#
# COMPACT_ATOMS: atom_id res chain seq x y z
N GLY A 1 -19.83 11.70 -8.44
CA GLY A 1 -19.28 12.74 -8.09
C GLY A 1 -18.20 13.54 -8.73
N ILE A 2 -16.99 13.41 -8.23
CA ILE A 2 -15.87 14.23 -8.69
C ILE A 2 -15.53 13.99 -10.16
N MET A 3 -15.83 12.82 -10.67
CA MET A 3 -15.41 12.40 -12.01
C MET A 3 -16.43 12.67 -13.09
N GLY A 4 -17.66 13.01 -12.75
CA GLY A 4 -18.72 13.31 -13.69
C GLY A 4 -19.11 12.17 -14.62
N ASP A 5 -20.09 12.40 -15.44
CA ASP A 5 -20.47 11.51 -16.51
C ASP A 5 -19.53 11.72 -17.72
N ASP A 6 -18.85 10.67 -18.12
CA ASP A 6 -17.88 10.70 -19.20
C ASP A 6 -17.92 9.40 -20.02
N SER A 7 -18.60 9.46 -21.15
CA SER A 7 -18.74 8.31 -22.05
C SER A 7 -17.39 7.76 -22.55
N HIS A 8 -16.37 8.60 -22.63
CA HIS A 8 -15.02 8.16 -23.00
C HIS A 8 -14.42 7.20 -21.97
N ARG A 9 -14.77 7.33 -20.70
CA ARG A 9 -14.30 6.42 -19.64
C ARG A 9 -14.88 5.03 -19.76
N ILE A 10 -16.11 4.92 -20.25
CA ILE A 10 -16.75 3.61 -20.52
C ILE A 10 -15.95 2.87 -21.57
N VAL A 11 -15.54 3.55 -22.64
CA VAL A 11 -14.71 2.98 -23.70
C VAL A 11 -13.32 2.64 -23.19
N GLN A 12 -12.70 3.55 -22.41
CA GLN A 12 -11.36 3.34 -21.84
C GLN A 12 -11.33 2.20 -20.81
N SER A 13 -12.43 1.94 -20.13
CA SER A 13 -12.53 0.80 -19.21
C SER A 13 -12.64 -0.56 -19.92
N GLY A 14 -12.60 -0.58 -21.24
CA GLY A 14 -12.76 -1.79 -22.04
C GLY A 14 -14.17 -2.37 -22.00
N GLY A 15 -15.17 -1.58 -21.61
CA GLY A 15 -16.57 -2.00 -21.51
C GLY A 15 -16.87 -2.97 -20.37
N LEU A 16 -15.95 -3.17 -19.43
CA LEU A 16 -16.14 -4.05 -18.26
C LEU A 16 -17.24 -3.58 -17.33
N ASN A 17 -17.46 -2.27 -17.27
CA ASN A 17 -18.59 -1.69 -16.55
C ASN A 17 -19.24 -0.61 -17.45
N PRO A 18 -20.51 -0.79 -17.86
CA PRO A 18 -21.20 0.21 -18.68
C PRO A 18 -21.42 1.54 -17.96
N ASP A 19 -21.41 1.53 -16.62
CA ASP A 19 -21.53 2.71 -15.77
C ASP A 19 -20.22 2.99 -15.03
N SER A 20 -19.11 2.94 -15.73
CA SER A 20 -17.77 3.20 -15.17
C SER A 20 -17.58 4.64 -14.66
N ALA A 21 -18.43 5.57 -15.07
CA ALA A 21 -18.51 6.93 -14.56
C ALA A 21 -19.45 7.06 -13.34
N GLY A 22 -20.23 6.04 -13.07
CA GLY A 22 -21.12 5.99 -11.91
C GLY A 22 -20.34 6.12 -10.60
N VAL A 23 -20.93 6.87 -9.68
CA VAL A 23 -20.32 7.12 -8.37
C VAL A 23 -20.84 6.12 -7.37
N GLU A 24 -20.14 5.03 -7.25
CA GLU A 24 -20.33 4.12 -6.13
C GLU A 24 -19.63 4.66 -4.88
N PRO A 25 -20.18 4.41 -3.68
CA PRO A 25 -19.48 4.72 -2.45
C PRO A 25 -18.10 4.03 -2.41
N ALA A 26 -17.09 4.76 -1.93
CA ALA A 26 -15.78 4.16 -1.72
C ALA A 26 -15.89 2.97 -0.74
N PRO A 27 -15.09 1.91 -0.93
CA PRO A 27 -15.07 0.80 0.01
C PRO A 27 -14.76 1.27 1.42
N ILE A 28 -15.53 0.78 2.39
CA ILE A 28 -15.37 1.12 3.81
C ILE A 28 -14.74 -0.08 4.53
N LEU A 29 -13.61 0.15 5.19
CA LEU A 29 -12.97 -0.81 6.07
C LEU A 29 -13.32 -0.47 7.52
N ILE A 30 -14.07 -1.35 8.18
CA ILE A 30 -14.45 -1.18 9.58
C ILE A 30 -13.48 -1.98 10.45
N ARG A 31 -12.95 -1.33 11.49
CA ARG A 31 -12.14 -1.99 12.52
C ARG A 31 -12.54 -1.51 13.93
N ARG A 32 -12.21 -2.31 14.92
CA ARG A 32 -12.43 -1.91 16.31
C ARG A 32 -11.50 -0.76 16.68
N CYS A 33 -12.05 0.21 17.39
CA CYS A 33 -11.37 1.31 18.03
C CYS A 33 -11.46 1.17 19.56
N GLN A 34 -10.94 2.12 20.29
CA GLN A 34 -11.15 2.24 21.72
C GLN A 34 -12.64 2.45 22.05
N ASP A 35 -13.06 2.09 23.25
CA ASP A 35 -14.45 2.21 23.66
C ASP A 35 -14.94 3.66 23.61
N ASN A 36 -16.19 3.84 23.23
CA ASN A 36 -16.91 5.12 23.16
C ASN A 36 -16.33 6.16 22.17
N VAL A 37 -15.58 5.71 21.17
CA VAL A 37 -15.01 6.60 20.14
C VAL A 37 -15.37 6.08 18.76
N ILE A 38 -15.86 6.95 17.89
CA ILE A 38 -15.94 6.71 16.45
C ILE A 38 -14.85 7.54 15.78
N ARG A 39 -13.88 6.86 15.17
CA ARG A 39 -12.81 7.53 14.43
C ARG A 39 -12.95 7.23 12.94
N LEU A 40 -13.11 8.28 12.18
CA LEU A 40 -13.17 8.20 10.71
C LEU A 40 -11.82 8.61 10.13
N HIS A 41 -11.28 7.77 9.27
CA HIS A 41 -10.11 8.07 8.45
C HIS A 41 -10.51 8.07 6.98
N ILE A 42 -10.17 9.12 6.26
CA ILE A 42 -10.31 9.20 4.81
C ILE A 42 -8.91 9.14 4.21
N LEU A 43 -8.65 8.07 3.47
CA LEU A 43 -7.38 7.84 2.80
C LEU A 43 -7.57 8.06 1.30
N MET A 44 -6.87 9.03 0.74
CA MET A 44 -6.94 9.34 -0.70
C MET A 44 -5.78 8.71 -1.45
N PHE A 45 -6.09 8.09 -2.60
CA PHE A 45 -5.11 7.38 -3.41
C PHE A 45 -4.97 7.96 -4.80
N GLY A 46 -3.75 7.91 -5.34
CA GLY A 46 -3.51 8.05 -6.76
C GLY A 46 -3.67 6.71 -7.50
N GLY A 47 -4.16 6.74 -8.73
CA GLY A 47 -4.33 5.55 -9.56
C GLY A 47 -3.00 4.91 -9.99
N GLY A 48 -1.98 5.71 -10.25
CA GLY A 48 -0.64 5.23 -10.64
C GLY A 48 -0.01 4.29 -9.61
N PRO A 49 0.07 4.65 -8.33
CA PRO A 49 0.52 3.73 -7.28
C PRO A 49 -0.38 2.49 -7.12
N ALA A 50 -1.69 2.65 -7.26
CA ALA A 50 -2.63 1.56 -7.05
C ALA A 50 -2.42 0.39 -8.01
N ILE A 51 -2.16 0.67 -9.30
CA ILE A 51 -1.93 -0.36 -10.32
C ILE A 51 -0.59 -1.08 -10.16
N ARG A 52 0.29 -0.60 -9.28
CA ARG A 52 1.58 -1.23 -8.95
C ARG A 52 1.55 -1.98 -7.64
N ALA A 53 0.39 -2.03 -7.00
CA ALA A 53 0.20 -2.87 -5.82
C ALA A 53 0.23 -4.35 -6.22
N LYS A 54 0.87 -5.16 -5.38
CA LYS A 54 0.95 -6.61 -5.55
C LYS A 54 0.50 -7.30 -4.27
N THR A 55 -0.46 -8.20 -4.39
CA THR A 55 -0.92 -9.02 -3.26
C THR A 55 -0.81 -10.48 -3.65
N TYR A 56 0.08 -11.20 -2.99
CA TYR A 56 0.35 -12.59 -3.33
C TYR A 56 0.83 -13.42 -2.14
N ARG A 57 0.86 -14.73 -2.33
CA ARG A 57 1.36 -15.69 -1.34
C ARG A 57 2.88 -15.78 -1.38
N VAL A 58 3.49 -15.88 -0.21
CA VAL A 58 4.91 -16.14 -0.03
C VAL A 58 5.06 -17.44 0.76
N PHE A 59 5.82 -18.38 0.23
CA PHE A 59 6.21 -19.60 0.95
C PHE A 59 7.44 -19.27 1.79
N HIS A 60 7.25 -19.07 3.09
CA HIS A 60 8.28 -18.51 3.97
C HIS A 60 9.34 -19.52 4.45
N LYS A 61 9.16 -20.82 4.21
CA LYS A 61 10.14 -21.86 4.59
C LYS A 61 10.62 -21.75 6.05
N HIS A 62 9.73 -21.34 6.94
CA HIS A 62 10.02 -21.02 8.36
C HIS A 62 11.12 -19.97 8.57
N ASN A 63 11.29 -19.07 7.61
CA ASN A 63 12.28 -18.01 7.64
C ASN A 63 11.66 -16.66 7.27
N THR A 64 11.70 -15.71 8.20
CA THR A 64 11.19 -14.36 8.00
C THR A 64 11.94 -13.63 6.88
N GLN A 65 13.23 -13.91 6.71
CA GLN A 65 14.04 -13.30 5.67
C GLN A 65 13.50 -13.55 4.27
N VAL A 66 12.96 -14.75 4.00
CA VAL A 66 12.31 -15.05 2.72
C VAL A 66 11.13 -14.12 2.44
N VAL A 67 10.36 -13.79 3.47
CA VAL A 67 9.23 -12.83 3.33
C VAL A 67 9.75 -11.41 3.06
N LEU A 68 10.78 -10.99 3.77
CA LEU A 68 11.41 -9.68 3.56
C LEU A 68 12.02 -9.55 2.17
N ASP A 69 12.69 -10.59 1.70
CA ASP A 69 13.29 -10.62 0.36
C ASP A 69 12.23 -10.43 -0.73
N GLU A 70 11.09 -11.11 -0.62
CA GLU A 70 9.98 -10.94 -1.56
C GLU A 70 9.35 -9.54 -1.47
N ILE A 71 9.20 -8.99 -0.27
CA ILE A 71 8.72 -7.61 -0.09
C ILE A 71 9.65 -6.63 -0.80
N VAL A 72 10.96 -6.74 -0.59
CA VAL A 72 11.96 -5.87 -1.22
C VAL A 72 11.95 -6.02 -2.73
N ASN A 73 11.88 -7.25 -3.25
CA ASN A 73 11.81 -7.50 -4.69
C ASN A 73 10.59 -6.83 -5.32
N TRP A 74 9.41 -7.03 -4.74
CA TRP A 74 8.17 -6.43 -5.27
C TRP A 74 8.14 -4.92 -5.12
N ALA A 75 8.67 -4.40 -4.02
CA ALA A 75 8.79 -2.96 -3.80
C ALA A 75 9.73 -2.32 -4.84
N THR A 76 10.88 -2.93 -5.08
CA THR A 76 11.85 -2.46 -6.08
C THR A 76 11.25 -2.47 -7.49
N GLU A 77 10.57 -3.56 -7.87
CA GLU A 77 9.85 -3.64 -9.15
C GLU A 77 8.80 -2.51 -9.27
N GLY A 78 7.95 -2.35 -8.23
CA GLY A 78 6.90 -1.34 -8.23
C GLY A 78 7.44 0.08 -8.26
N VAL A 79 8.51 0.38 -7.55
CA VAL A 79 9.16 1.70 -7.53
C VAL A 79 9.81 2.01 -8.87
N THR A 80 10.45 1.03 -9.50
CA THR A 80 11.05 1.20 -10.84
C THR A 80 10.01 1.64 -11.88
N GLN A 81 8.78 1.15 -11.74
CA GLN A 81 7.68 1.46 -12.67
C GLN A 81 6.87 2.70 -12.26
N LEU A 82 7.11 3.28 -11.09
CA LEU A 82 6.24 4.29 -10.51
C LEU A 82 6.33 5.65 -11.22
N GLY A 83 7.50 6.08 -11.62
CA GLY A 83 7.75 7.41 -12.16
C GLY A 83 7.70 8.55 -11.12
N CYS A 84 6.86 8.45 -10.11
CA CYS A 84 6.72 9.44 -9.02
C CYS A 84 7.55 9.01 -7.80
N SER A 85 8.85 9.03 -7.91
CA SER A 85 9.77 8.77 -6.80
C SER A 85 10.51 10.06 -6.39
N PRO A 86 10.98 10.19 -5.14
CA PRO A 86 10.91 9.20 -4.07
C PRO A 86 9.47 9.00 -3.54
N CYS A 87 9.17 7.79 -3.12
CA CYS A 87 7.85 7.43 -2.63
C CYS A 87 7.90 6.87 -1.20
N THR A 88 6.76 6.53 -0.62
CA THR A 88 6.67 5.66 0.55
C THR A 88 6.16 4.27 0.13
N LEU A 89 6.46 3.26 0.95
CA LEU A 89 5.94 1.92 0.77
C LEU A 89 4.91 1.61 1.85
N ALA A 90 3.84 0.93 1.46
CA ALA A 90 2.89 0.36 2.39
C ALA A 90 2.90 -1.17 2.25
N VAL A 91 3.04 -1.85 3.38
CA VAL A 91 3.14 -3.31 3.44
C VAL A 91 2.12 -3.86 4.42
N GLY A 92 1.35 -4.83 3.96
CA GLY A 92 0.44 -5.60 4.80
C GLY A 92 0.73 -7.09 4.73
N VAL A 93 0.75 -7.75 5.87
CA VAL A 93 0.93 -9.21 5.96
C VAL A 93 -0.25 -9.81 6.70
N GLY A 94 -0.92 -10.78 6.08
CA GLY A 94 -2.14 -11.36 6.65
C GLY A 94 -2.33 -12.83 6.29
N ARG A 95 -3.46 -13.38 6.74
CA ARG A 95 -3.87 -14.78 6.49
C ARG A 95 -4.58 -14.97 5.16
N SER A 96 -5.08 -13.89 4.57
CA SER A 96 -5.81 -13.87 3.32
C SER A 96 -5.46 -12.63 2.51
N HIS A 97 -5.81 -12.61 1.23
CA HIS A 97 -5.62 -11.44 0.36
C HIS A 97 -6.35 -10.21 0.92
N PHE A 98 -7.59 -10.39 1.35
CA PHE A 98 -8.37 -9.31 1.97
C PHE A 98 -7.67 -8.74 3.22
N GLU A 99 -7.22 -9.63 4.12
CA GLU A 99 -6.55 -9.20 5.35
C GLU A 99 -5.21 -8.51 5.07
N ALA A 100 -4.39 -9.05 4.18
CA ALA A 100 -3.12 -8.42 3.81
C ALA A 100 -3.33 -7.03 3.19
N THR A 101 -4.32 -6.88 2.31
CA THR A 101 -4.67 -5.59 1.73
C THR A 101 -5.22 -4.63 2.80
N SER A 102 -6.06 -5.11 3.71
CA SER A 102 -6.55 -4.31 4.83
C SER A 102 -5.43 -3.86 5.76
N MET A 103 -4.45 -4.72 6.05
CA MET A 103 -3.26 -4.37 6.83
C MET A 103 -2.40 -3.33 6.12
N MET A 104 -2.23 -3.43 4.81
CA MET A 104 -1.52 -2.44 4.01
C MET A 104 -2.20 -1.06 4.08
N LEU A 105 -3.54 -1.00 3.98
CA LEU A 105 -4.29 0.25 4.14
C LEU A 105 -4.14 0.82 5.56
N GLN A 106 -4.23 -0.03 6.58
CA GLN A 106 -4.01 0.37 7.97
C GLN A 106 -2.57 0.86 8.21
N ALA A 107 -1.58 0.24 7.57
CA ALA A 107 -0.19 0.70 7.65
C ALA A 107 -0.04 2.14 7.13
N GLN A 108 -0.76 2.50 6.08
CA GLN A 108 -0.77 3.89 5.59
C GLN A 108 -1.42 4.86 6.56
N VAL A 109 -2.53 4.45 7.20
CA VAL A 109 -3.24 5.30 8.17
C VAL A 109 -2.44 5.50 9.46
N ASP A 110 -1.82 4.44 9.95
CA ASP A 110 -1.13 4.42 11.25
C ASP A 110 0.38 4.76 11.12
N GLY A 111 0.91 4.83 9.88
CA GLY A 111 2.33 5.01 9.61
C GLY A 111 2.85 6.39 10.05
N ARG A 112 4.07 6.40 10.57
CA ARG A 112 4.73 7.61 11.07
C ARG A 112 6.14 7.71 10.48
N TYR A 113 6.48 8.87 9.96
CA TYR A 113 7.82 9.13 9.43
C TYR A 113 8.90 9.25 10.51
N ASP A 114 8.51 9.71 11.68
CA ASP A 114 9.38 9.91 12.84
C ASP A 114 9.61 8.64 13.67
N PHE A 115 8.88 7.57 13.35
CA PHE A 115 9.02 6.29 14.02
C PHE A 115 8.82 5.14 13.04
N GLN A 116 9.88 4.40 12.77
CA GLN A 116 9.85 3.19 11.95
C GLN A 116 10.52 2.05 12.70
N SER A 117 9.92 0.87 12.64
CA SER A 117 10.50 -0.36 13.18
C SER A 117 11.79 -0.74 12.42
N GLU A 118 12.61 -1.57 13.01
CA GLU A 118 13.82 -2.10 12.36
C GLU A 118 13.53 -2.76 11.01
N MET A 119 12.40 -3.49 10.93
CA MET A 119 11.97 -4.15 9.70
C MET A 119 11.58 -3.14 8.61
N GLU A 120 10.89 -2.08 8.95
CA GLU A 120 10.52 -1.00 8.03
C GLU A 120 11.75 -0.25 7.53
N GLN A 121 12.69 0.03 8.41
CA GLN A 121 13.98 0.65 8.06
C GLN A 121 14.79 -0.25 7.13
N GLU A 122 14.85 -1.55 7.40
CA GLU A 122 15.58 -2.52 6.58
C GLU A 122 14.98 -2.63 5.17
N ILE A 123 13.66 -2.68 5.04
CA ILE A 123 12.99 -2.68 3.73
C ILE A 123 13.34 -1.39 2.97
N THR A 124 13.21 -0.24 3.62
CA THR A 124 13.53 1.07 3.02
C THR A 124 14.99 1.12 2.56
N ARG A 125 15.92 0.69 3.39
CA ARG A 125 17.35 0.66 3.08
C ARG A 125 17.64 -0.21 1.85
N ARG A 126 17.12 -1.44 1.84
CA ARG A 126 17.37 -2.41 0.77
C ARG A 126 16.77 -1.99 -0.57
N VAL A 127 15.57 -1.40 -0.58
CA VAL A 127 14.98 -0.86 -1.81
C VAL A 127 15.79 0.32 -2.34
N ASN A 128 16.34 1.14 -1.46
CA ASN A 128 17.20 2.26 -1.84
C ASN A 128 18.56 1.82 -2.44
N GLU A 129 19.04 0.62 -2.11
CA GLU A 129 20.25 0.05 -2.73
C GLU A 129 20.09 -0.22 -4.23
N ALA A 130 18.86 -0.34 -4.73
CA ALA A 130 18.59 -0.45 -6.15
C ALA A 130 18.92 0.84 -6.94
N ASN A 131 19.18 1.96 -6.24
CA ASN A 131 19.65 3.22 -6.81
C ASN A 131 18.75 3.77 -7.96
N ILE A 132 17.45 3.59 -7.84
CA ILE A 132 16.47 4.04 -8.84
C ILE A 132 16.42 5.58 -8.85
N GLY A 133 16.32 6.18 -7.67
CA GLY A 133 16.30 7.62 -7.45
C GLY A 133 15.04 8.32 -7.92
N PRO A 134 14.97 9.65 -7.75
CA PRO A 134 13.86 10.46 -8.21
C PRO A 134 13.64 10.31 -9.72
N LEU A 135 12.40 10.06 -10.12
CA LEU A 135 11.99 9.88 -11.52
C LEU A 135 12.77 8.78 -12.27
N GLY A 136 13.41 7.84 -11.56
CA GLY A 136 14.24 6.82 -12.18
C GLY A 136 15.57 7.33 -12.76
N LEU A 137 15.98 8.54 -12.40
CA LEU A 137 17.19 9.18 -12.90
C LEU A 137 18.47 8.82 -12.10
N HIS A 138 18.39 7.75 -11.34
CA HIS A 138 19.37 7.32 -10.35
C HIS A 138 19.49 8.24 -9.14
N GLY A 139 19.89 7.68 -8.03
CA GLY A 139 20.05 8.41 -6.78
C GLY A 139 19.82 7.53 -5.56
N LYS A 140 20.31 7.98 -4.42
CA LYS A 140 20.31 7.20 -3.18
C LYS A 140 18.95 7.05 -2.52
N THR A 141 17.97 7.88 -2.90
CA THR A 141 16.64 7.90 -2.26
C THR A 141 15.56 7.61 -3.28
N SER A 142 15.11 6.39 -3.31
CA SER A 142 13.95 5.92 -4.10
C SER A 142 12.71 5.83 -3.23
N VAL A 143 12.90 5.50 -1.95
CA VAL A 143 11.88 5.35 -0.92
C VAL A 143 12.25 6.19 0.30
N ILE A 144 11.28 6.97 0.79
CA ILE A 144 11.45 7.82 1.97
C ILE A 144 11.25 7.01 3.25
N ALA A 145 10.24 6.17 3.25
CA ALA A 145 9.83 5.37 4.40
C ALA A 145 9.04 4.14 3.96
N THR A 146 9.04 3.12 4.79
CA THR A 146 8.13 1.97 4.69
C THR A 146 7.19 1.98 5.90
N PHE A 147 5.91 1.76 5.66
CA PHE A 147 4.91 1.54 6.71
C PHE A 147 4.41 0.11 6.60
N MET A 148 4.53 -0.65 7.68
CA MET A 148 4.21 -2.07 7.68
C MET A 148 3.25 -2.45 8.81
N LYS A 149 2.30 -3.31 8.48
CA LYS A 149 1.42 -3.91 9.48
C LYS A 149 1.31 -5.41 9.26
N VAL A 150 1.55 -6.15 10.33
CA VAL A 150 1.45 -7.59 10.34
C VAL A 150 0.23 -7.98 11.17
N GLY A 151 -0.74 -8.60 10.52
CA GLY A 151 -1.93 -9.15 11.17
C GLY A 151 -1.70 -10.53 11.74
N PRO A 152 -2.74 -11.15 12.31
CA PRO A 152 -2.69 -12.52 12.78
C PRO A 152 -2.22 -13.48 11.68
N GLN A 153 -1.47 -14.50 12.05
CA GLN A 153 -0.90 -15.45 11.11
C GLN A 153 -1.51 -16.84 11.30
N ARG A 154 -1.58 -17.61 10.21
CA ARG A 154 -1.92 -19.04 10.29
C ARG A 154 -0.68 -19.86 10.61
N ALA A 155 -0.87 -20.98 11.28
CA ALA A 155 0.16 -22.01 11.45
C ALA A 155 0.34 -22.77 10.11
N SER A 156 0.89 -22.10 9.12
CA SER A 156 1.13 -22.66 7.77
C SER A 156 2.44 -22.13 7.21
N GLY A 157 3.00 -22.80 6.23
CA GLY A 157 4.22 -22.36 5.53
C GLY A 157 4.03 -21.18 4.57
N VAL A 158 2.87 -20.51 4.62
CA VAL A 158 2.49 -19.45 3.68
C VAL A 158 2.09 -18.18 4.40
N ARG A 159 2.52 -17.03 3.89
CA ARG A 159 2.00 -15.71 4.22
C ARG A 159 1.38 -15.07 2.98
N ILE A 160 0.33 -14.31 3.18
CA ILE A 160 -0.18 -13.41 2.14
C ILE A 160 0.39 -12.03 2.43
N VAL A 161 1.03 -11.45 1.44
CA VAL A 161 1.71 -10.15 1.54
C VAL A 161 1.13 -9.23 0.50
N CYS A 162 0.80 -8.00 0.90
CA CYS A 162 0.44 -6.90 0.02
C CYS A 162 1.52 -5.83 0.11
N VAL A 163 2.08 -5.45 -1.03
CA VAL A 163 3.05 -4.35 -1.14
C VAL A 163 2.49 -3.33 -2.11
N ARG A 164 2.49 -2.07 -1.71
CA ARG A 164 2.04 -0.95 -2.53
C ARG A 164 3.02 0.21 -2.39
N PRO A 165 3.65 0.69 -3.49
CA PRO A 165 4.28 2.00 -3.48
C PRO A 165 3.20 3.08 -3.40
N THR A 166 3.53 4.22 -2.82
CA THR A 166 2.67 5.41 -2.79
C THR A 166 3.36 6.55 -3.54
N CYS A 167 2.66 7.64 -3.81
CA CYS A 167 3.33 8.83 -4.29
C CYS A 167 4.13 9.52 -3.17
N CYS A 168 5.03 10.43 -3.52
CA CYS A 168 5.77 11.24 -2.56
C CYS A 168 4.86 12.12 -1.67
N PHE A 169 3.63 12.37 -2.09
CA PHE A 169 2.62 13.10 -1.32
C PHE A 169 1.63 12.21 -0.56
N GLU A 170 1.74 10.91 -0.70
CA GLU A 170 0.93 9.96 0.02
C GLU A 170 1.68 9.43 1.27
N PRO A 171 0.95 8.98 2.28
CA PRO A 171 -0.51 8.93 2.34
C PRO A 171 -1.14 10.29 2.63
N ARG A 172 -2.18 10.64 1.88
CA ARG A 172 -3.04 11.80 2.18
C ARG A 172 -4.19 11.33 3.04
N ILE A 173 -4.14 11.67 4.31
CA ILE A 173 -5.08 11.20 5.31
C ILE A 173 -5.74 12.41 5.97
N ALA A 174 -7.05 12.36 6.04
CA ALA A 174 -7.82 13.20 6.95
C ALA A 174 -8.46 12.29 8.01
N SER A 175 -8.43 12.72 9.26
CA SER A 175 -8.98 11.96 10.38
C SER A 175 -9.84 12.86 11.26
N VAL A 176 -10.96 12.32 11.72
CA VAL A 176 -11.82 12.99 12.70
C VAL A 176 -12.25 11.96 13.74
N GLU A 177 -12.34 12.40 14.96
CA GLU A 177 -12.90 11.65 16.08
C GLU A 177 -14.25 12.26 16.44
N LEU A 178 -15.26 11.41 16.54
CA LEU A 178 -16.62 11.78 16.90
C LEU A 178 -16.88 11.25 18.32
N GLU A 179 -17.28 12.15 19.21
CA GLU A 179 -17.67 11.86 20.59
C GLU A 179 -19.16 11.48 20.68
#